data_612c4fe39e2f332b427d983b2e2526e7
#
_entry.id   612c4fe39e2f332b427d983b2e2526e7
#
_cell.length_a   1.000
_cell.length_b   1.000
_cell.length_c   1.000
_cell.angle_alpha   90.00
_cell.angle_beta   90.00
_cell.angle_gamma   90.00
#
_symmetry.space_group_name_H-M   'P 1'
#
loop_
_entity.id
_entity.type
_entity.pdbx_description
1 polymer ?
#
loop_
_entity_poly.entity_id
_entity_poly.type
_entity_poly.pdbx_seq_one_letter_code
_entity_poly.pdbx_strand_id
1 'polypeptide(L)'
;PTGCEITSLAEVLHFYGFNVDKEILATNYLPMRDTADAGCFIDYFLGSPWDEHGSGCFAPAIVTAANSFLKNNNSNLTAHIISYSSVHSLFEYVAAGNPVIVWTSYDYSVKDITYREVPLSDGEYFSWPSYEHCVVLSGYNLTDRTVTFADPTYGIVTHTIDEFTDYYQKFFYQAAVIK
;
A
#
# COMPACT_ATOMS: atom_id res chain seq x y z
N PRO A 1 -10.26 -11.05 -1.04
CA PRO A 1 -10.98 -10.13 -0.13
C PRO A 1 -10.05 -9.14 0.56
N THR A 2 -8.79 -9.53 0.89
CA THR A 2 -7.83 -8.70 1.63
C THR A 2 -6.63 -8.23 0.77
N GLY A 3 -6.78 -8.15 -0.55
CA GLY A 3 -5.69 -7.86 -1.49
C GLY A 3 -5.68 -6.42 -2.01
N CYS A 4 -5.99 -5.41 -1.18
CA CYS A 4 -5.97 -4.01 -1.61
C CYS A 4 -4.56 -3.56 -2.05
N GLU A 5 -3.52 -4.03 -1.40
CA GLU A 5 -2.13 -3.68 -1.69
C GLU A 5 -1.68 -4.21 -3.05
N ILE A 6 -1.98 -5.48 -3.34
CA ILE A 6 -1.60 -6.07 -4.63
C ILE A 6 -2.49 -5.54 -5.77
N THR A 7 -3.73 -5.14 -5.46
CA THR A 7 -4.61 -4.46 -6.43
C THR A 7 -4.09 -3.06 -6.73
N SER A 8 -3.69 -2.28 -5.72
CA SER A 8 -3.05 -0.97 -5.90
C SER A 8 -1.75 -1.08 -6.70
N LEU A 9 -0.94 -2.13 -6.48
CA LEU A 9 0.22 -2.39 -7.31
C LEU A 9 -0.18 -2.66 -8.77
N ALA A 10 -1.21 -3.47 -9.03
CA ALA A 10 -1.71 -3.72 -10.38
C ALA A 10 -2.15 -2.44 -11.08
N GLU A 11 -2.86 -1.54 -10.38
CA GLU A 11 -3.29 -0.25 -10.91
C GLU A 11 -2.11 0.64 -11.33
N VAL A 12 -1.05 0.71 -10.49
CA VAL A 12 0.16 1.46 -10.83
C VAL A 12 0.89 0.82 -12.01
N LEU A 13 0.99 -0.50 -12.08
CA LEU A 13 1.58 -1.19 -13.23
C LEU A 13 0.79 -0.97 -14.52
N HIS A 14 -0.55 -0.95 -14.44
CA HIS A 14 -1.40 -0.59 -15.59
C HIS A 14 -1.16 0.85 -16.05
N PHE A 15 -1.00 1.79 -15.13
CA PHE A 15 -0.63 3.17 -15.46
C PHE A 15 0.66 3.25 -16.27
N TYR A 16 1.66 2.39 -15.97
CA TYR A 16 2.90 2.29 -16.74
C TYR A 16 2.81 1.41 -17.99
N GLY A 17 1.60 0.94 -18.34
CA GLY A 17 1.34 0.20 -19.59
C GLY A 17 1.54 -1.31 -19.48
N PHE A 18 1.74 -1.87 -18.30
CA PHE A 18 1.79 -3.32 -18.09
C PHE A 18 0.36 -3.88 -17.96
N ASN A 19 -0.01 -4.79 -18.84
CA ASN A 19 -1.30 -5.50 -18.72
C ASN A 19 -1.10 -6.76 -17.86
N VAL A 20 -1.23 -6.61 -16.54
CA VAL A 20 -1.08 -7.70 -15.57
C VAL A 20 -2.28 -7.76 -14.64
N ASP A 21 -2.79 -8.97 -14.40
CA ASP A 21 -3.86 -9.22 -13.44
C ASP A 21 -3.29 -9.29 -12.02
N LYS A 22 -4.03 -8.76 -11.04
CA LYS A 22 -3.67 -8.83 -9.61
C LYS A 22 -3.50 -10.26 -9.11
N GLU A 23 -4.26 -11.23 -9.65
CA GLU A 23 -4.12 -12.64 -9.31
C GLU A 23 -2.76 -13.20 -9.74
N ILE A 24 -2.26 -12.79 -10.91
CA ILE A 24 -0.93 -13.14 -11.39
C ILE A 24 0.15 -12.52 -10.50
N LEU A 25 -0.02 -11.27 -10.10
CA LEU A 25 0.91 -10.60 -9.20
C LEU A 25 0.94 -11.27 -7.83
N ALA A 26 -0.23 -11.55 -7.25
CA ALA A 26 -0.32 -12.22 -5.96
C ALA A 26 0.29 -13.62 -5.98
N THR A 27 -0.02 -14.42 -7.02
CA THR A 27 0.43 -15.82 -7.11
C THR A 27 1.94 -15.94 -7.36
N ASN A 28 2.51 -15.08 -8.22
CA ASN A 28 3.87 -15.28 -8.72
C ASN A 28 4.91 -14.37 -8.07
N TYR A 29 4.51 -13.25 -7.46
CA TYR A 29 5.45 -12.22 -7.04
C TYR A 29 5.29 -11.76 -5.59
N LEU A 30 4.08 -11.86 -5.00
CA LEU A 30 3.86 -11.40 -3.63
C LEU A 30 4.50 -12.38 -2.64
N PRO A 31 5.46 -11.95 -1.82
CA PRO A 31 5.95 -12.80 -0.75
C PRO A 31 4.87 -12.95 0.33
N MET A 32 4.54 -14.17 0.71
CA MET A 32 3.48 -14.48 1.69
C MET A 32 3.97 -15.42 2.78
N ARG A 33 3.46 -15.26 4.00
CA ARG A 33 3.66 -16.15 5.14
C ARG A 33 2.44 -16.20 6.05
N ASP A 34 2.24 -17.33 6.70
CA ASP A 34 1.13 -17.53 7.64
C ASP A 34 1.44 -17.00 9.04
N THR A 35 2.73 -16.85 9.38
CA THR A 35 3.18 -16.42 10.71
C THR A 35 4.08 -15.18 10.60
N ALA A 36 4.00 -14.31 11.60
CA ALA A 36 4.81 -13.11 11.68
C ALA A 36 6.18 -13.40 12.31
N ASP A 37 7.24 -13.40 11.50
CA ASP A 37 8.60 -13.56 11.98
C ASP A 37 9.15 -12.22 12.51
N ALA A 38 9.72 -12.24 13.71
CA ALA A 38 10.33 -11.06 14.31
C ALA A 38 11.44 -10.47 13.41
N GLY A 39 11.44 -9.14 13.28
CA GLY A 39 12.45 -8.39 12.54
C GLY A 39 12.23 -8.35 11.01
N CYS A 40 11.39 -9.22 10.45
CA CYS A 40 11.16 -9.23 9.00
C CYS A 40 9.69 -9.44 8.59
N PHE A 41 8.74 -9.38 9.52
CA PHE A 41 7.32 -9.62 9.22
C PHE A 41 6.73 -8.60 8.23
N ILE A 42 7.32 -7.43 8.09
CA ILE A 42 6.90 -6.41 7.11
C ILE A 42 7.36 -6.71 5.68
N ASP A 43 8.24 -7.69 5.49
CA ASP A 43 8.80 -8.04 4.18
C ASP A 43 7.87 -8.95 3.36
N TYR A 44 6.75 -9.37 3.93
CA TYR A 44 5.79 -10.24 3.26
C TYR A 44 4.34 -9.95 3.67
N PHE A 45 3.40 -10.44 2.86
CA PHE A 45 1.99 -10.45 3.17
C PHE A 45 1.72 -11.49 4.27
N LEU A 46 1.10 -11.07 5.36
CA LEU A 46 0.76 -11.94 6.47
C LEU A 46 -0.60 -12.59 6.24
N GLY A 47 -0.60 -13.89 6.01
CA GLY A 47 -1.74 -14.67 5.57
C GLY A 47 -1.84 -14.75 4.05
N SER A 48 -3.05 -14.69 3.51
CA SER A 48 -3.32 -14.82 2.08
C SER A 48 -4.31 -13.74 1.61
N PRO A 49 -4.06 -13.07 0.46
CA PRO A 49 -4.98 -12.05 -0.06
C PRO A 49 -6.33 -12.64 -0.54
N TRP A 50 -6.42 -13.97 -0.68
CA TRP A 50 -7.68 -14.67 -1.00
C TRP A 50 -8.49 -15.04 0.24
N ASP A 51 -7.90 -14.93 1.44
CA ASP A 51 -8.57 -15.23 2.70
C ASP A 51 -9.15 -13.93 3.30
N GLU A 52 -10.41 -13.97 3.72
CA GLU A 52 -11.06 -12.85 4.42
C GLU A 52 -10.43 -12.55 5.80
N HIS A 53 -9.64 -13.49 6.33
CA HIS A 53 -8.89 -13.34 7.58
C HIS A 53 -7.41 -13.02 7.35
N GLY A 54 -6.97 -12.82 6.11
CA GLY A 54 -5.63 -12.32 5.79
C GLY A 54 -5.36 -10.98 6.47
N SER A 55 -4.14 -10.78 6.96
CA SER A 55 -3.81 -9.53 7.67
C SER A 55 -3.43 -8.40 6.72
N GLY A 56 -2.69 -8.67 5.65
CA GLY A 56 -2.19 -7.66 4.73
C GLY A 56 -0.67 -7.56 4.73
N CYS A 57 -0.13 -6.50 4.14
CA CYS A 57 1.29 -6.20 4.12
C CYS A 57 1.58 -4.70 4.09
N PHE A 58 2.86 -4.35 4.21
CA PHE A 58 3.35 -2.98 4.12
C PHE A 58 4.23 -2.78 2.87
N ALA A 59 4.73 -1.56 2.70
CA ALA A 59 5.49 -1.15 1.53
C ALA A 59 6.64 -2.10 1.12
N PRO A 60 7.42 -2.70 2.03
CA PRO A 60 8.50 -3.62 1.65
C PRO A 60 8.05 -4.82 0.83
N ALA A 61 6.94 -5.47 1.22
CA ALA A 61 6.41 -6.64 0.49
C ALA A 61 5.97 -6.25 -0.93
N ILE A 62 5.28 -5.11 -1.08
CA ILE A 62 4.79 -4.60 -2.37
C ILE A 62 5.95 -4.17 -3.28
N VAL A 63 6.98 -3.53 -2.73
CA VAL A 63 8.19 -3.16 -3.48
C VAL A 63 8.94 -4.41 -3.96
N THR A 64 9.01 -5.46 -3.14
CA THR A 64 9.59 -6.74 -3.52
C THR A 64 8.81 -7.39 -4.68
N ALA A 65 7.48 -7.43 -4.59
CA ALA A 65 6.62 -7.94 -5.66
C ALA A 65 6.78 -7.14 -6.95
N ALA A 66 6.75 -5.80 -6.85
CA ALA A 66 6.90 -4.89 -7.98
C ALA A 66 8.25 -5.08 -8.69
N ASN A 67 9.36 -5.07 -7.96
CA ASN A 67 10.70 -5.22 -8.53
C ASN A 67 10.91 -6.59 -9.17
N SER A 68 10.36 -7.65 -8.59
CA SER A 68 10.40 -8.98 -9.17
C SER A 68 9.64 -9.04 -10.50
N PHE A 69 8.44 -8.44 -10.55
CA PHE A 69 7.65 -8.34 -11.78
C PHE A 69 8.36 -7.49 -12.85
N LEU A 70 8.82 -6.30 -12.49
CA LEU A 70 9.50 -5.37 -13.41
C LEU A 70 10.77 -6.01 -14.02
N LYS A 71 11.57 -6.68 -13.20
CA LYS A 71 12.75 -7.42 -13.66
C LYS A 71 12.40 -8.53 -14.67
N ASN A 72 11.36 -9.31 -14.38
CA ASN A 72 10.92 -10.40 -15.26
C ASN A 72 10.35 -9.89 -16.60
N ASN A 73 9.92 -8.63 -16.64
CA ASN A 73 9.41 -7.97 -17.84
C ASN A 73 10.47 -7.07 -18.53
N ASN A 74 11.74 -7.16 -18.12
CA ASN A 74 12.86 -6.37 -18.66
C ASN A 74 12.58 -4.86 -18.64
N SER A 75 11.89 -4.37 -17.62
CA SER A 75 11.59 -2.96 -17.43
C SER A 75 12.80 -2.21 -16.89
N ASN A 76 12.94 -0.94 -17.30
CA ASN A 76 13.90 0.00 -16.70
C ASN A 76 13.33 0.71 -15.44
N LEU A 77 12.04 0.51 -15.14
CA LEU A 77 11.42 1.06 -13.94
C LEU A 77 11.86 0.27 -12.71
N THR A 78 11.86 0.97 -11.57
CA THR A 78 12.20 0.38 -10.27
C THR A 78 11.20 0.86 -9.22
N ALA A 79 10.76 -0.02 -8.36
CA ALA A 79 9.95 0.31 -7.20
C ALA A 79 10.84 0.68 -6.01
N HIS A 80 10.43 1.71 -5.26
CA HIS A 80 11.15 2.23 -4.10
C HIS A 80 10.23 2.37 -2.91
N ILE A 81 10.72 1.98 -1.72
CA ILE A 81 10.08 2.32 -0.45
C ILE A 81 10.37 3.81 -0.20
N ILE A 82 9.31 4.59 -0.02
CA ILE A 82 9.37 6.00 0.33
C ILE A 82 8.59 6.31 1.62
N SER A 83 8.42 5.29 2.46
CA SER A 83 7.79 5.41 3.78
C SER A 83 8.44 6.51 4.61
N TYR A 84 7.67 7.13 5.50
CA TYR A 84 8.05 8.30 6.31
C TYR A 84 8.31 9.59 5.52
N SER A 85 8.03 9.61 4.22
CA SER A 85 8.00 10.86 3.45
C SER A 85 6.88 11.78 3.93
N SER A 86 7.10 13.09 3.88
CA SER A 86 6.04 14.06 4.13
C SER A 86 4.96 13.97 3.04
N VAL A 87 3.72 14.34 3.36
CA VAL A 87 2.64 14.42 2.37
C VAL A 87 3.02 15.33 1.19
N HIS A 88 3.75 16.42 1.47
CA HIS A 88 4.27 17.30 0.42
C HIS A 88 5.23 16.56 -0.53
N SER A 89 6.13 15.74 0.00
CA SER A 89 7.03 14.93 -0.84
C SER A 89 6.28 13.89 -1.67
N LEU A 90 5.16 13.33 -1.16
CA LEU A 90 4.30 12.45 -1.95
C LEU A 90 3.68 13.21 -3.13
N PHE A 91 3.28 14.47 -2.92
CA PHE A 91 2.75 15.32 -4.00
C PHE A 91 3.81 15.64 -5.07
N GLU A 92 5.08 15.77 -4.71
CA GLU A 92 6.16 15.95 -5.69
C GLU A 92 6.29 14.74 -6.62
N TYR A 93 6.15 13.51 -6.11
CA TYR A 93 6.11 12.31 -6.96
C TYR A 93 4.91 12.33 -7.91
N VAL A 94 3.72 12.63 -7.41
CA VAL A 94 2.50 12.72 -8.23
C VAL A 94 2.64 13.81 -9.30
N ALA A 95 3.18 14.99 -8.95
CA ALA A 95 3.42 16.08 -9.88
C ALA A 95 4.45 15.72 -10.97
N ALA A 96 5.39 14.84 -10.65
CA ALA A 96 6.35 14.30 -11.62
C ALA A 96 5.77 13.17 -12.50
N GLY A 97 4.49 12.84 -12.35
CA GLY A 97 3.82 11.80 -13.12
C GLY A 97 3.97 10.39 -12.55
N ASN A 98 4.37 10.26 -11.28
CA ASN A 98 4.54 8.97 -10.64
C ASN A 98 3.45 8.80 -9.56
N PRO A 99 2.39 8.01 -9.80
CA PRO A 99 1.40 7.70 -8.77
C PRO A 99 2.04 6.96 -7.61
N VAL A 100 1.56 7.22 -6.39
CA VAL A 100 2.16 6.72 -5.15
C VAL A 100 1.21 5.74 -4.47
N ILE A 101 1.68 4.52 -4.19
CA ILE A 101 0.96 3.56 -3.36
C ILE A 101 1.10 4.01 -1.91
N VAL A 102 -0.02 4.19 -1.19
CA VAL A 102 -0.05 4.65 0.20
C VAL A 102 -0.99 3.82 1.04
N TRP A 103 -0.68 3.71 2.34
CA TRP A 103 -1.54 3.09 3.34
C TRP A 103 -2.34 4.13 4.08
N THR A 104 -3.62 3.87 4.22
CA THR A 104 -4.62 4.76 4.81
C THR A 104 -5.75 3.94 5.45
N SER A 105 -6.88 4.56 5.76
CA SER A 105 -8.04 3.87 6.31
C SER A 105 -9.01 3.43 5.21
N TYR A 106 -9.54 2.21 5.35
CA TYR A 106 -10.70 1.75 4.59
C TYR A 106 -11.96 2.59 4.86
N ASP A 107 -12.08 3.15 6.08
CA ASP A 107 -13.23 3.95 6.49
C ASP A 107 -12.80 5.26 7.16
N TYR A 108 -12.90 6.35 6.43
CA TYR A 108 -12.57 7.69 6.89
C TYR A 108 -13.56 8.27 7.91
N SER A 109 -14.67 7.59 8.21
CA SER A 109 -15.58 7.97 9.29
C SER A 109 -15.08 7.52 10.67
N VAL A 110 -14.22 6.48 10.73
CA VAL A 110 -13.67 5.92 11.95
C VAL A 110 -12.42 6.69 12.37
N LYS A 111 -12.57 7.66 13.28
CA LYS A 111 -11.46 8.51 13.72
C LYS A 111 -10.52 7.82 14.71
N ASP A 112 -11.02 6.90 15.52
CA ASP A 112 -10.26 6.18 16.53
C ASP A 112 -9.87 4.80 16.00
N ILE A 113 -8.68 4.69 15.41
CA ILE A 113 -8.14 3.42 14.93
C ILE A 113 -7.78 2.55 16.14
N THR A 114 -8.35 1.37 16.21
CA THR A 114 -7.98 0.33 17.16
C THR A 114 -6.87 -0.55 16.59
N TYR A 115 -6.18 -1.28 17.48
CA TYR A 115 -5.06 -2.13 17.08
C TYR A 115 -5.29 -3.57 17.55
N ARG A 116 -4.95 -4.51 16.69
CA ARG A 116 -4.96 -5.94 17.00
C ARG A 116 -3.52 -6.39 17.24
N GLU A 117 -3.27 -7.06 18.35
CA GLU A 117 -1.95 -7.63 18.64
C GLU A 117 -1.73 -8.87 17.76
N VAL A 118 -0.65 -8.85 16.99
CA VAL A 118 -0.18 -9.96 16.16
C VAL A 118 1.08 -10.53 16.80
N PRO A 119 1.08 -11.78 17.26
CA PRO A 119 2.24 -12.38 17.88
C PRO A 119 3.37 -12.56 16.85
N LEU A 120 4.60 -12.24 17.29
CA LEU A 120 5.83 -12.45 16.53
C LEU A 120 6.54 -13.73 16.98
N SER A 121 7.44 -14.25 16.16
CA SER A 121 8.16 -15.50 16.42
C SER A 121 9.11 -15.46 17.63
N ASP A 122 9.48 -14.27 18.09
CA ASP A 122 10.33 -14.06 19.30
C ASP A 122 9.51 -13.87 20.59
N GLY A 123 8.20 -13.93 20.51
CA GLY A 123 7.27 -13.76 21.64
C GLY A 123 6.84 -12.31 21.90
N GLU A 124 7.34 -11.35 21.13
CA GLU A 124 6.84 -9.98 21.10
C GLU A 124 5.55 -9.87 20.29
N TYR A 125 4.95 -8.70 20.27
CA TYR A 125 3.71 -8.42 19.52
C TYR A 125 3.87 -7.19 18.64
N PHE A 126 3.25 -7.24 17.47
CA PHE A 126 3.06 -6.08 16.61
C PHE A 126 1.60 -5.62 16.68
N SER A 127 1.40 -4.33 16.94
CA SER A 127 0.07 -3.71 16.99
C SER A 127 -0.40 -3.38 15.58
N TRP A 128 -1.15 -4.31 14.95
CA TRP A 128 -1.71 -4.14 13.61
C TRP A 128 -2.91 -3.21 13.64
N PRO A 129 -2.93 -2.10 12.87
CA PRO A 129 -4.05 -1.17 12.85
C PRO A 129 -5.29 -1.81 12.20
N SER A 130 -6.45 -1.63 12.82
CA SER A 130 -7.73 -1.96 12.20
C SER A 130 -8.07 -0.96 11.08
N TYR A 131 -8.94 -1.38 10.16
CA TYR A 131 -9.30 -0.57 8.98
C TYR A 131 -8.12 -0.21 8.06
N GLU A 132 -7.01 -0.96 8.15
CA GLU A 132 -5.88 -0.78 7.25
C GLU A 132 -6.34 -1.01 5.81
N HIS A 133 -5.92 -0.10 4.93
CA HIS A 133 -6.25 -0.11 3.52
C HIS A 133 -5.13 0.49 2.70
N CYS A 134 -4.96 -0.02 1.48
CA CYS A 134 -3.95 0.45 0.56
C CYS A 134 -4.61 0.99 -0.71
N VAL A 135 -4.20 2.18 -1.13
CA VAL A 135 -4.75 2.90 -2.28
C VAL A 135 -3.63 3.55 -3.10
N VAL A 136 -3.96 4.04 -4.29
CA VAL A 136 -3.02 4.80 -5.12
C VAL A 136 -3.34 6.29 -5.04
N LEU A 137 -2.44 7.10 -4.49
CA LEU A 137 -2.49 8.56 -4.56
C LEU A 137 -2.19 8.96 -6.01
N SER A 138 -3.21 9.37 -6.75
CA SER A 138 -3.17 9.68 -8.18
C SER A 138 -3.27 11.17 -8.49
N GLY A 139 -3.67 12.00 -7.52
CA GLY A 139 -3.81 13.44 -7.70
C GLY A 139 -3.96 14.22 -6.41
N TYR A 140 -3.81 15.53 -6.51
CA TYR A 140 -4.08 16.47 -5.41
C TYR A 140 -4.47 17.84 -5.93
N ASN A 141 -5.17 18.62 -5.10
CA ASN A 141 -5.50 20.02 -5.37
C ASN A 141 -5.21 20.85 -4.13
N LEU A 142 -4.20 21.72 -4.21
CA LEU A 142 -3.79 22.57 -3.08
C LEU A 142 -4.79 23.71 -2.81
N THR A 143 -5.51 24.16 -3.84
CA THR A 143 -6.53 25.23 -3.68
C THR A 143 -7.74 24.71 -2.90
N ASP A 144 -8.24 23.55 -3.29
CA ASP A 144 -9.38 22.90 -2.65
C ASP A 144 -8.99 22.08 -1.42
N ARG A 145 -7.66 21.92 -1.18
CA ARG A 145 -7.08 21.11 -0.11
C ARG A 145 -7.54 19.67 -0.14
N THR A 146 -7.51 19.05 -1.32
CA THR A 146 -7.95 17.67 -1.53
C THR A 146 -6.87 16.79 -2.13
N VAL A 147 -7.00 15.47 -1.89
CA VAL A 147 -6.26 14.38 -2.55
C VAL A 147 -7.23 13.50 -3.32
N THR A 148 -6.76 12.90 -4.39
CA THR A 148 -7.51 11.94 -5.21
C THR A 148 -6.81 10.60 -5.16
N PHE A 149 -7.57 9.55 -4.83
CA PHE A 149 -7.10 8.17 -4.85
C PHE A 149 -7.78 7.37 -5.95
N ALA A 150 -7.03 6.45 -6.56
CA ALA A 150 -7.61 5.26 -7.15
C ALA A 150 -7.66 4.20 -6.04
N ASP A 151 -8.88 3.84 -5.65
CA ASP A 151 -9.17 2.93 -4.53
C ASP A 151 -9.62 1.59 -5.09
N PRO A 152 -8.96 0.47 -4.72
CA PRO A 152 -9.32 -0.86 -5.20
C PRO A 152 -10.77 -1.28 -4.95
N THR A 153 -11.43 -0.66 -3.96
CA THR A 153 -12.81 -1.00 -3.56
C THR A 153 -13.83 -0.02 -4.10
N TYR A 154 -13.50 1.28 -4.08
CA TYR A 154 -14.47 2.35 -4.35
C TYR A 154 -14.21 3.11 -5.66
N GLY A 155 -13.15 2.78 -6.40
CA GLY A 155 -12.74 3.49 -7.62
C GLY A 155 -12.11 4.84 -7.32
N ILE A 156 -12.45 5.88 -8.07
CA ILE A 156 -11.87 7.21 -7.83
C ILE A 156 -12.60 7.91 -6.68
N VAL A 157 -11.87 8.19 -5.61
CA VAL A 157 -12.38 8.87 -4.41
C VAL A 157 -11.55 10.12 -4.08
N THR A 158 -12.16 11.07 -3.38
CA THR A 158 -11.51 12.31 -2.97
C THR A 158 -11.70 12.53 -1.47
N HIS A 159 -10.61 12.86 -0.78
CA HIS A 159 -10.59 13.21 0.63
C HIS A 159 -9.86 14.52 0.85
N THR A 160 -9.98 15.12 2.02
CA THR A 160 -9.18 16.31 2.35
C THR A 160 -7.73 15.93 2.63
N ILE A 161 -6.80 16.85 2.36
CA ILE A 161 -5.37 16.65 2.69
C ILE A 161 -5.19 16.40 4.20
N ASP A 162 -5.98 17.08 5.03
CA ASP A 162 -5.89 16.96 6.49
C ASP A 162 -6.33 15.56 6.97
N GLU A 163 -7.43 15.02 6.44
CA GLU A 163 -7.86 13.65 6.71
C GLU A 163 -6.82 12.63 6.25
N PHE A 164 -6.34 12.76 5.03
CA PHE A 164 -5.30 11.87 4.52
C PHE A 164 -4.03 11.92 5.40
N THR A 165 -3.59 13.11 5.78
CA THR A 165 -2.39 13.28 6.63
C THR A 165 -2.55 12.57 7.97
N ASP A 166 -3.72 12.69 8.60
CA ASP A 166 -4.01 12.04 9.88
C ASP A 166 -3.97 10.50 9.75
N TYR A 167 -4.64 9.93 8.73
CA TYR A 167 -4.61 8.49 8.52
C TYR A 167 -3.26 7.98 8.05
N TYR A 168 -2.57 8.68 7.16
CA TYR A 168 -1.23 8.30 6.72
C TYR A 168 -0.26 8.13 7.91
N GLN A 169 -0.37 9.00 8.90
CA GLN A 169 0.36 8.87 10.16
C GLN A 169 -0.06 7.62 10.95
N LYS A 170 -1.37 7.38 11.11
CA LYS A 170 -1.91 6.23 11.85
C LYS A 170 -1.54 4.90 11.23
N PHE A 171 -1.30 4.88 9.91
CA PHE A 171 -0.85 3.69 9.17
C PHE A 171 0.66 3.73 8.87
N PHE A 172 1.44 4.26 9.82
CA PHE A 172 2.91 4.22 9.87
C PHE A 172 3.62 4.91 8.70
N TYR A 173 2.99 5.92 8.08
CA TYR A 173 3.56 6.63 6.94
C TYR A 173 4.04 5.70 5.81
N GLN A 174 3.33 4.60 5.58
CA GLN A 174 3.74 3.63 4.58
C GLN A 174 3.47 4.14 3.17
N ALA A 175 4.49 4.10 2.33
CA ALA A 175 4.39 4.53 0.94
C ALA A 175 5.42 3.86 0.04
N ALA A 176 5.02 3.64 -1.23
CA ALA A 176 5.90 3.12 -2.28
C ALA A 176 5.64 3.84 -3.61
N VAL A 177 6.67 3.96 -4.44
CA VAL A 177 6.59 4.56 -5.78
C VAL A 177 7.35 3.72 -6.79
N ILE A 178 6.84 3.67 -8.02
CA ILE A 178 7.54 3.12 -9.19
C ILE A 178 7.98 4.27 -10.08
N LYS A 179 9.25 4.28 -10.50
CA LYS A 179 9.80 5.29 -11.38
C LYS A 179 11.01 4.81 -12.17
#